data_502c629c8bdea45a03fa34422ebefaf8
#
_entry.id   502c629c8bdea45a03fa34422ebefaf8
#
_cell.length_a   1.000
_cell.length_b   1.000
_cell.length_c   1.000
_cell.angle_alpha   90.00
_cell.angle_beta   90.00
_cell.angle_gamma   90.00
#
_symmetry.space_group_name_H-M   'P 1'
#
loop_
_entity.id
_entity.type
_entity.pdbx_description
1 polymer ?
#
loop_
_entity_poly.entity_id
_entity_poly.type
_entity_poly.pdbx_seq_one_letter_code
_entity_poly.pdbx_strand_id
1 'polypeptide(L)'
;MNNFLDIKIIKNELKLIYYLYYISTFFVNYEFRNQLLLILFLDIELNKIINSNIDNSLIEAKLEWWKISCTESISGKYFAVPSLRLVNKYFYKNKIISNELTLLITSLKDYYFENSINKKIKKYSRYLLIKNEIIFHILNIEPLNINIKKSLNFLVLCKSNKDHNNLETSIKFYNKSKKIYNRADKKFLILYLLNTNNYFTKSNLYKKLFIKFTRYW
;
A
#
# COMPACT_ATOMS: atom_id res chain seq x y z
N MET A 1 -16.07 17.10 16.05
CA MET A 1 -15.03 16.11 16.43
C MET A 1 -13.81 16.26 15.51
N ASN A 2 -12.59 16.31 16.07
CA ASN A 2 -11.44 16.95 15.40
C ASN A 2 -10.68 16.02 14.45
N ASN A 3 -11.25 15.74 13.26
CA ASN A 3 -10.62 14.96 12.18
C ASN A 3 -9.23 15.51 11.75
N PHE A 4 -8.94 16.77 12.07
CA PHE A 4 -7.63 17.38 11.84
C PHE A 4 -6.57 16.77 12.76
N LEU A 5 -6.93 16.49 14.01
CA LEU A 5 -6.03 15.85 14.97
C LEU A 5 -5.70 14.41 14.55
N ASP A 6 -6.70 13.65 14.08
CA ASP A 6 -6.52 12.27 13.64
C ASP A 6 -5.56 12.16 12.45
N ILE A 7 -5.73 13.02 11.43
CA ILE A 7 -4.81 13.00 10.29
C ILE A 7 -3.40 13.47 10.65
N LYS A 8 -3.27 14.38 11.64
CA LYS A 8 -1.97 14.82 12.17
C LYS A 8 -1.23 13.67 12.85
N ILE A 9 -1.92 12.85 13.64
CA ILE A 9 -1.36 11.66 14.27
C ILE A 9 -0.79 10.71 13.20
N ILE A 10 -1.60 10.36 12.20
CA ILE A 10 -1.18 9.48 11.11
C ILE A 10 0.01 10.04 10.34
N LYS A 11 0.01 11.35 10.03
CA LYS A 11 1.13 12.01 9.35
C LYS A 11 2.42 11.92 10.16
N ASN A 12 2.34 12.16 11.46
CA ASN A 12 3.52 12.11 12.32
C ASN A 12 4.10 10.69 12.42
N GLU A 13 3.28 9.68 12.58
CA GLU A 13 3.74 8.28 12.61
C GLU A 13 4.36 7.86 11.27
N LEU A 14 3.71 8.16 10.14
CA LEU A 14 4.24 7.87 8.81
C LEU A 14 5.58 8.58 8.58
N LYS A 15 5.70 9.84 8.99
CA LYS A 15 6.93 10.60 8.85
C LYS A 15 8.08 10.01 9.66
N LEU A 16 7.81 9.51 10.87
CA LEU A 16 8.82 8.94 11.75
C LEU A 16 9.27 7.54 11.30
N ILE A 17 8.33 6.69 10.94
CA ILE A 17 8.60 5.25 10.72
C ILE A 17 8.85 4.95 9.24
N TYR A 18 8.11 5.61 8.34
CA TYR A 18 8.11 5.32 6.90
C TYR A 18 8.16 6.61 6.07
N TYR A 19 9.25 7.35 6.26
CA TYR A 19 9.45 8.66 5.63
C TYR A 19 9.21 8.67 4.11
N LEU A 20 9.60 7.61 3.41
CA LEU A 20 9.38 7.50 1.96
C LEU A 20 7.89 7.34 1.60
N TYR A 21 7.11 6.64 2.42
CA TYR A 21 5.65 6.58 2.26
C TYR A 21 5.04 7.97 2.44
N TYR A 22 5.48 8.69 3.46
CA TYR A 22 5.04 10.05 3.69
C TYR A 22 5.37 10.97 2.52
N ILE A 23 6.62 10.96 2.03
CA ILE A 23 7.03 11.78 0.86
C ILE A 23 6.26 11.40 -0.39
N SER A 24 6.02 10.10 -0.66
CA SER A 24 5.30 9.68 -1.86
C SER A 24 3.91 10.30 -1.97
N THR A 25 3.28 10.65 -0.83
CA THR A 25 1.96 11.28 -0.82
C THR A 25 1.97 12.74 -1.33
N PHE A 26 3.12 13.41 -1.35
CA PHE A 26 3.21 14.78 -1.90
C PHE A 26 3.07 14.83 -3.43
N PHE A 27 3.30 13.71 -4.10
CA PHE A 27 3.11 13.59 -5.55
C PHE A 27 1.64 13.34 -5.96
N VAL A 28 0.73 13.28 -4.99
CA VAL A 28 -0.70 13.07 -5.19
C VAL A 28 -1.45 14.40 -5.03
N ASN A 29 -2.52 14.59 -5.82
CA ASN A 29 -3.42 15.72 -5.64
C ASN A 29 -3.89 15.81 -4.18
N TYR A 30 -4.03 17.03 -3.69
CA TYR A 30 -4.35 17.31 -2.28
C TYR A 30 -5.61 16.57 -1.81
N GLU A 31 -6.62 16.46 -2.66
CA GLU A 31 -7.89 15.77 -2.37
C GLU A 31 -7.72 14.29 -1.98
N PHE A 32 -6.81 13.59 -2.66
CA PHE A 32 -6.58 12.16 -2.44
C PHE A 32 -5.45 11.88 -1.44
N ARG A 33 -4.66 12.90 -1.09
CA ARG A 33 -3.48 12.75 -0.22
C ARG A 33 -3.80 12.13 1.13
N ASN A 34 -4.85 12.60 1.78
CA ASN A 34 -5.23 12.10 3.11
C ASN A 34 -5.81 10.69 3.06
N GLN A 35 -6.51 10.32 1.99
CA GLN A 35 -6.99 8.96 1.76
C GLN A 35 -5.82 8.00 1.55
N LEU A 36 -4.83 8.40 0.74
CA LEU A 36 -3.62 7.61 0.53
C LEU A 36 -2.81 7.43 1.83
N LEU A 37 -2.61 8.51 2.59
CA LEU A 37 -1.96 8.45 3.91
C LEU A 37 -2.65 7.44 4.84
N LEU A 38 -3.98 7.44 4.84
CA LEU A 38 -4.76 6.52 5.66
C LEU A 38 -4.53 5.05 5.24
N ILE A 39 -4.55 4.73 3.96
CA ILE A 39 -4.31 3.35 3.48
C ILE A 39 -2.89 2.89 3.80
N LEU A 40 -1.90 3.77 3.63
CA LEU A 40 -0.51 3.45 3.98
C LEU A 40 -0.34 3.23 5.48
N PHE A 41 -1.06 4.01 6.29
CA PHE A 41 -1.06 3.84 7.73
C PHE A 41 -1.73 2.52 8.15
N LEU A 42 -2.88 2.18 7.57
CA LEU A 42 -3.54 0.89 7.82
C LEU A 42 -2.63 -0.29 7.45
N ASP A 43 -1.93 -0.22 6.30
CA ASP A 43 -0.93 -1.22 5.90
C ASP A 43 0.14 -1.42 6.98
N ILE A 44 0.62 -0.32 7.59
CA ILE A 44 1.61 -0.38 8.67
C ILE A 44 1.02 -1.01 9.93
N GLU A 45 -0.16 -0.60 10.36
CA GLU A 45 -0.82 -1.14 11.55
C GLU A 45 -1.07 -2.65 11.41
N LEU A 46 -1.54 -3.10 10.25
CA LEU A 46 -1.73 -4.51 9.96
C LEU A 46 -0.40 -5.28 9.98
N ASN A 47 0.66 -4.71 9.40
CA ASN A 47 1.99 -5.33 9.41
C ASN A 47 2.62 -5.35 10.81
N LYS A 48 2.35 -4.36 11.68
CA LYS A 48 2.76 -4.40 13.09
C LYS A 48 2.16 -5.61 13.82
N ILE A 49 0.90 -5.95 13.52
CA ILE A 49 0.21 -7.10 14.14
C ILE A 49 0.93 -8.41 13.78
N ILE A 50 1.19 -8.66 12.50
CA ILE A 50 1.82 -9.92 12.05
C ILE A 50 3.31 -10.03 12.41
N ASN A 51 3.97 -8.91 12.71
CA ASN A 51 5.37 -8.87 13.15
C ASN A 51 5.52 -8.76 14.68
N SER A 52 4.41 -8.80 15.41
CA SER A 52 4.46 -8.78 16.87
C SER A 52 4.76 -10.16 17.44
N ASN A 53 5.50 -10.21 18.56
CA ASN A 53 5.80 -11.46 19.27
C ASN A 53 4.64 -11.86 20.19
N ILE A 54 3.49 -12.14 19.61
CA ILE A 54 2.29 -12.60 20.32
C ILE A 54 1.78 -13.90 19.71
N ASP A 55 0.93 -14.62 20.43
CA ASP A 55 0.37 -15.89 19.97
C ASP A 55 -0.40 -15.76 18.66
N ASN A 56 -0.32 -16.79 17.82
CA ASN A 56 -0.99 -16.85 16.52
C ASN A 56 -2.51 -16.65 16.62
N SER A 57 -3.14 -17.18 17.66
CA SER A 57 -4.57 -17.00 17.93
C SER A 57 -4.92 -15.53 18.16
N LEU A 58 -4.05 -14.80 18.85
CA LEU A 58 -4.26 -13.37 19.12
C LEU A 58 -3.99 -12.51 17.85
N ILE A 59 -3.01 -12.91 17.02
CA ILE A 59 -2.79 -12.29 15.70
C ILE A 59 -4.05 -12.45 14.83
N GLU A 60 -4.58 -13.68 14.77
CA GLU A 60 -5.80 -13.95 14.01
C GLU A 60 -6.99 -13.11 14.50
N ALA A 61 -7.22 -13.09 15.81
CA ALA A 61 -8.30 -12.31 16.41
C ALA A 61 -8.15 -10.80 16.14
N LYS A 62 -6.92 -10.25 16.21
CA LYS A 62 -6.66 -8.84 15.89
C LYS A 62 -6.91 -8.51 14.42
N LEU A 63 -6.50 -9.38 13.49
CA LEU A 63 -6.75 -9.17 12.06
C LEU A 63 -8.25 -9.24 11.75
N GLU A 64 -8.97 -10.19 12.37
CA GLU A 64 -10.43 -10.30 12.20
C GLU A 64 -11.16 -9.08 12.78
N TRP A 65 -10.72 -8.60 13.95
CA TRP A 65 -11.23 -7.36 14.54
C TRP A 65 -11.04 -6.17 13.58
N TRP A 66 -9.87 -6.00 12.99
CA TRP A 66 -9.61 -4.93 12.03
C TRP A 66 -10.51 -5.05 10.79
N LYS A 67 -10.70 -6.27 10.27
CA LYS A 67 -11.57 -6.52 9.11
C LYS A 67 -13.02 -6.09 9.39
N ILE A 68 -13.57 -6.53 10.52
CA ILE A 68 -14.93 -6.18 10.94
C ILE A 68 -15.03 -4.68 11.20
N SER A 69 -14.09 -4.10 11.94
CA SER A 69 -14.12 -2.69 12.34
C SER A 69 -14.00 -1.74 11.14
N CYS A 70 -13.20 -2.07 10.13
CA CYS A 70 -13.14 -1.30 8.88
C CYS A 70 -14.49 -1.33 8.15
N THR A 71 -15.09 -2.50 8.01
CA THR A 71 -16.39 -2.66 7.33
C THR A 71 -17.50 -1.90 8.05
N GLU A 72 -17.59 -2.05 9.37
CA GLU A 72 -18.57 -1.35 10.21
C GLU A 72 -18.34 0.17 10.20
N SER A 73 -17.06 0.61 10.21
CA SER A 73 -16.72 2.02 10.12
C SER A 73 -17.19 2.63 8.80
N ILE A 74 -17.00 1.93 7.68
CA ILE A 74 -17.48 2.36 6.36
C ILE A 74 -19.03 2.40 6.32
N SER A 75 -19.70 1.51 7.05
CA SER A 75 -21.17 1.51 7.16
C SER A 75 -21.72 2.60 8.07
N GLY A 76 -20.87 3.32 8.80
CA GLY A 76 -21.24 4.46 9.63
C GLY A 76 -21.09 4.25 11.13
N LYS A 77 -20.63 3.07 11.60
CA LYS A 77 -20.38 2.84 13.02
C LYS A 77 -19.20 3.68 13.51
N TYR A 78 -19.37 4.31 14.66
CA TYR A 78 -18.33 5.11 15.30
C TYR A 78 -17.33 4.25 16.07
N PHE A 79 -16.05 4.56 15.91
CA PHE A 79 -14.95 3.96 16.67
C PHE A 79 -14.09 5.04 17.33
N ALA A 80 -13.55 4.74 18.53
CA ALA A 80 -12.63 5.63 19.22
C ALA A 80 -11.22 5.68 18.58
N VAL A 81 -10.89 4.68 17.73
CA VAL A 81 -9.61 4.57 17.04
C VAL A 81 -9.49 5.64 15.93
N PRO A 82 -8.44 6.48 15.93
CA PRO A 82 -8.30 7.58 14.97
C PRO A 82 -8.37 7.15 13.51
N SER A 83 -7.69 6.05 13.14
CA SER A 83 -7.70 5.53 11.77
C SER A 83 -9.09 5.06 11.33
N LEU A 84 -9.87 4.42 12.21
CA LEU A 84 -11.23 3.98 11.88
C LEU A 84 -12.18 5.18 11.74
N ARG A 85 -12.01 6.26 12.53
CA ARG A 85 -12.77 7.50 12.31
C ARG A 85 -12.48 8.10 10.92
N LEU A 86 -11.22 8.04 10.48
CA LEU A 86 -10.86 8.52 9.16
C LEU A 86 -11.34 7.58 8.05
N VAL A 87 -11.39 6.25 8.29
CA VAL A 87 -12.03 5.29 7.37
C VAL A 87 -13.49 5.66 7.18
N ASN A 88 -14.23 5.92 8.24
CA ASN A 88 -15.60 6.41 8.16
C ASN A 88 -15.68 7.72 7.36
N LYS A 89 -14.85 8.70 7.69
CA LYS A 89 -14.86 10.01 7.04
C LYS A 89 -14.65 9.96 5.53
N TYR A 90 -13.63 9.20 5.10
CA TYR A 90 -13.18 9.23 3.69
C TYR A 90 -13.86 8.17 2.82
N PHE A 91 -14.34 7.09 3.42
CA PHE A 91 -14.89 5.94 2.68
C PHE A 91 -16.32 5.60 3.08
N TYR A 92 -17.05 6.50 3.74
CA TYR A 92 -18.44 6.29 4.13
C TYR A 92 -19.30 5.79 2.97
N LYS A 93 -19.97 4.65 3.17
CA LYS A 93 -20.81 3.96 2.19
C LYS A 93 -20.09 3.52 0.89
N ASN A 94 -18.76 3.57 0.83
CA ASN A 94 -18.01 3.11 -0.31
C ASN A 94 -17.85 1.57 -0.28
N LYS A 95 -18.77 0.86 -0.95
CA LYS A 95 -18.78 -0.61 -0.99
C LYS A 95 -17.53 -1.21 -1.65
N ILE A 96 -16.96 -0.53 -2.66
CA ILE A 96 -15.76 -1.00 -3.35
C ILE A 96 -14.58 -1.03 -2.39
N ILE A 97 -14.29 0.09 -1.73
CA ILE A 97 -13.20 0.17 -0.74
C ILE A 97 -13.45 -0.78 0.44
N SER A 98 -14.70 -0.95 0.88
CA SER A 98 -15.06 -1.90 1.95
C SER A 98 -14.67 -3.33 1.58
N ASN A 99 -15.03 -3.78 0.39
CA ASN A 99 -14.68 -5.11 -0.11
C ASN A 99 -13.17 -5.29 -0.27
N GLU A 100 -12.49 -4.28 -0.79
CA GLU A 100 -11.04 -4.32 -1.00
C GLU A 100 -10.26 -4.34 0.33
N LEU A 101 -10.66 -3.56 1.33
CA LEU A 101 -10.05 -3.63 2.67
C LEU A 101 -10.27 -5.00 3.32
N THR A 102 -11.46 -5.58 3.15
CA THR A 102 -11.74 -6.95 3.61
C THR A 102 -10.81 -7.96 2.93
N LEU A 103 -10.65 -7.87 1.61
CA LEU A 103 -9.74 -8.72 0.84
C LEU A 103 -8.27 -8.49 1.22
N LEU A 104 -7.87 -7.24 1.48
CA LEU A 104 -6.52 -6.90 1.90
C LEU A 104 -6.17 -7.60 3.22
N ILE A 105 -7.02 -7.46 4.24
CA ILE A 105 -6.78 -8.04 5.56
C ILE A 105 -6.81 -9.57 5.49
N THR A 106 -7.76 -10.15 4.74
CA THR A 106 -7.83 -11.60 4.53
C THR A 106 -6.58 -12.13 3.82
N SER A 107 -6.10 -11.45 2.78
CA SER A 107 -4.88 -11.88 2.06
C SER A 107 -3.61 -11.75 2.90
N LEU A 108 -3.54 -10.78 3.82
CA LEU A 108 -2.46 -10.66 4.78
C LEU A 108 -2.49 -11.81 5.81
N LYS A 109 -3.68 -12.15 6.29
CA LYS A 109 -3.89 -13.31 7.17
C LYS A 109 -3.46 -14.61 6.46
N ASP A 110 -3.92 -14.83 5.24
CA ASP A 110 -3.53 -15.98 4.43
C ASP A 110 -2.02 -16.08 4.20
N TYR A 111 -1.35 -14.94 3.98
CA TYR A 111 0.11 -14.87 3.86
C TYR A 111 0.80 -15.25 5.17
N TYR A 112 0.33 -14.71 6.29
CA TYR A 112 0.96 -14.95 7.59
C TYR A 112 0.92 -16.43 7.98
N PHE A 113 -0.23 -17.08 7.85
CA PHE A 113 -0.45 -18.49 8.25
C PHE A 113 0.02 -19.52 7.20
N GLU A 114 0.57 -19.09 6.06
CA GLU A 114 1.10 -20.03 5.06
C GLU A 114 2.49 -20.53 5.46
N ASN A 115 2.64 -21.84 5.52
CA ASN A 115 3.90 -22.49 5.89
C ASN A 115 4.79 -22.78 4.67
N SER A 116 4.21 -23.00 3.50
CA SER A 116 4.97 -23.31 2.27
C SER A 116 5.57 -22.02 1.68
N ILE A 117 6.88 -21.96 1.55
CA ILE A 117 7.61 -20.79 1.04
C ILE A 117 7.06 -20.34 -0.32
N ASN A 118 6.87 -21.26 -1.28
CA ASN A 118 6.38 -20.92 -2.61
C ASN A 118 4.92 -20.37 -2.60
N LYS A 119 4.06 -20.95 -1.76
CA LYS A 119 2.69 -20.45 -1.59
C LYS A 119 2.69 -19.12 -0.84
N LYS A 120 3.56 -18.94 0.14
CA LYS A 120 3.72 -17.71 0.91
C LYS A 120 4.08 -16.54 0.01
N ILE A 121 5.00 -16.73 -0.94
CA ILE A 121 5.36 -15.73 -1.94
C ILE A 121 4.14 -15.33 -2.79
N LYS A 122 3.36 -16.31 -3.28
CA LYS A 122 2.14 -16.04 -4.07
C LYS A 122 1.09 -15.26 -3.25
N LYS A 123 0.88 -15.64 -1.99
CA LYS A 123 -0.07 -14.95 -1.09
C LYS A 123 0.38 -13.53 -0.77
N TYR A 124 1.68 -13.31 -0.55
CA TYR A 124 2.23 -11.96 -0.38
C TYR A 124 2.08 -11.11 -1.64
N SER A 125 2.31 -11.70 -2.82
CA SER A 125 2.04 -11.02 -4.10
C SER A 125 0.59 -10.57 -4.22
N ARG A 126 -0.35 -11.45 -3.84
CA ARG A 126 -1.79 -11.12 -3.83
C ARG A 126 -2.11 -9.97 -2.89
N TYR A 127 -1.58 -9.99 -1.67
CA TYR A 127 -1.73 -8.91 -0.70
C TYR A 127 -1.28 -7.55 -1.28
N LEU A 128 -0.09 -7.50 -1.88
CA LEU A 128 0.45 -6.27 -2.47
C LEU A 128 -0.35 -5.80 -3.70
N LEU A 129 -0.88 -6.73 -4.51
CA LEU A 129 -1.75 -6.37 -5.63
C LEU A 129 -3.05 -5.73 -5.14
N ILE A 130 -3.71 -6.30 -4.14
CA ILE A 130 -4.94 -5.74 -3.57
C ILE A 130 -4.67 -4.35 -2.98
N LYS A 131 -3.57 -4.17 -2.23
CA LYS A 131 -3.17 -2.86 -1.73
C LYS A 131 -3.04 -1.82 -2.86
N ASN A 132 -2.41 -2.22 -3.95
CA ASN A 132 -2.27 -1.34 -5.11
C ASN A 132 -3.60 -1.03 -5.78
N GLU A 133 -4.53 -1.99 -5.86
CA GLU A 133 -5.88 -1.76 -6.40
C GLU A 133 -6.64 -0.72 -5.56
N ILE A 134 -6.59 -0.79 -4.24
CA ILE A 134 -7.15 0.24 -3.35
C ILE A 134 -6.55 1.62 -3.68
N ILE A 135 -5.23 1.71 -3.82
CA ILE A 135 -4.55 2.96 -4.15
C ILE A 135 -5.00 3.49 -5.52
N PHE A 136 -5.19 2.61 -6.51
CA PHE A 136 -5.69 2.99 -7.83
C PHE A 136 -7.10 3.56 -7.77
N HIS A 137 -7.99 2.90 -7.04
CA HIS A 137 -9.36 3.42 -6.86
C HIS A 137 -9.36 4.78 -6.18
N ILE A 138 -8.56 4.97 -5.11
CA ILE A 138 -8.42 6.27 -4.45
C ILE A 138 -7.91 7.35 -5.40
N LEU A 139 -6.93 7.03 -6.23
CA LEU A 139 -6.32 7.98 -7.16
C LEU A 139 -7.15 8.20 -8.43
N ASN A 140 -8.27 7.53 -8.55
CA ASN A 140 -9.13 7.56 -9.73
C ASN A 140 -8.34 7.27 -11.02
N ILE A 141 -7.52 6.20 -10.96
CA ILE A 141 -6.72 5.72 -12.09
C ILE A 141 -7.48 4.57 -12.73
N GLU A 142 -7.62 4.60 -14.05
CA GLU A 142 -8.22 3.50 -14.81
C GLU A 142 -7.58 2.14 -14.51
N PRO A 143 -8.32 1.02 -14.70
CA PRO A 143 -7.84 -0.30 -14.33
C PRO A 143 -6.47 -0.59 -14.95
N LEU A 144 -5.63 -1.18 -14.13
CA LEU A 144 -4.23 -1.49 -14.38
C LEU A 144 -3.97 -2.08 -15.75
N ASN A 145 -3.23 -1.36 -16.57
CA ASN A 145 -2.59 -1.92 -17.75
C ASN A 145 -1.82 -3.19 -17.37
N ILE A 146 -1.91 -4.23 -18.20
CA ILE A 146 -1.28 -5.53 -17.98
C ILE A 146 0.23 -5.43 -17.73
N ASN A 147 0.91 -4.44 -18.33
CA ASN A 147 2.34 -4.22 -18.12
C ASN A 147 2.65 -3.70 -16.72
N ILE A 148 1.77 -2.92 -16.12
CA ILE A 148 1.91 -2.43 -14.75
C ILE A 148 1.68 -3.57 -13.76
N LYS A 149 0.62 -4.38 -13.98
CA LYS A 149 0.40 -5.59 -13.17
C LYS A 149 1.63 -6.50 -13.21
N LYS A 150 2.21 -6.74 -14.39
CA LYS A 150 3.44 -7.52 -14.55
C LYS A 150 4.63 -6.87 -13.83
N SER A 151 4.83 -5.57 -13.99
CA SER A 151 5.90 -4.84 -13.29
C SER A 151 5.79 -4.99 -11.78
N LEU A 152 4.59 -4.81 -11.22
CA LEU A 152 4.35 -4.98 -9.79
C LEU A 152 4.58 -6.41 -9.32
N ASN A 153 4.13 -7.42 -10.07
CA ASN A 153 4.38 -8.83 -9.76
C ASN A 153 5.88 -9.14 -9.69
N PHE A 154 6.67 -8.67 -10.65
CA PHE A 154 8.12 -8.88 -10.65
C PHE A 154 8.81 -8.13 -9.51
N LEU A 155 8.33 -6.93 -9.14
CA LEU A 155 8.82 -6.22 -7.95
C LEU A 155 8.56 -6.99 -6.66
N VAL A 156 7.39 -7.62 -6.57
CA VAL A 156 7.04 -8.46 -5.42
C VAL A 156 7.94 -9.68 -5.34
N LEU A 157 8.17 -10.37 -6.45
CA LEU A 157 9.07 -11.52 -6.53
C LEU A 157 10.50 -11.12 -6.17
N CYS A 158 10.98 -9.99 -6.68
CA CYS A 158 12.25 -9.41 -6.30
C CYS A 158 12.36 -9.18 -4.79
N LYS A 159 11.32 -8.59 -4.19
CA LYS A 159 11.28 -8.33 -2.75
C LYS A 159 11.30 -9.59 -1.91
N SER A 160 10.62 -10.65 -2.35
CA SER A 160 10.54 -11.92 -1.64
C SER A 160 11.81 -12.77 -1.77
N ASN A 161 12.46 -12.77 -2.93
CA ASN A 161 13.58 -13.65 -3.27
C ASN A 161 14.94 -12.94 -3.28
N LYS A 162 15.00 -11.63 -3.08
CA LYS A 162 16.21 -10.79 -3.25
C LYS A 162 16.89 -11.00 -4.63
N ASP A 163 16.10 -11.24 -5.66
CA ASP A 163 16.55 -11.59 -7.00
C ASP A 163 16.64 -10.34 -7.90
N HIS A 164 17.86 -10.02 -8.32
CA HIS A 164 18.12 -8.86 -9.19
C HIS A 164 17.53 -9.01 -10.61
N ASN A 165 17.42 -10.22 -11.14
CA ASN A 165 16.84 -10.46 -12.47
C ASN A 165 15.37 -10.07 -12.52
N ASN A 166 14.63 -10.35 -11.44
CA ASN A 166 13.24 -9.93 -11.32
C ASN A 166 13.10 -8.41 -11.24
N LEU A 167 14.07 -7.71 -10.66
CA LEU A 167 14.10 -6.24 -10.62
C LEU A 167 14.28 -5.65 -12.03
N GLU A 168 15.24 -6.14 -12.80
CA GLU A 168 15.45 -5.69 -14.18
C GLU A 168 14.22 -5.95 -15.05
N THR A 169 13.60 -7.10 -14.90
CA THR A 169 12.37 -7.46 -15.60
C THR A 169 11.21 -6.53 -15.20
N SER A 170 11.09 -6.21 -13.92
CA SER A 170 10.13 -5.22 -13.43
C SER A 170 10.35 -3.84 -14.08
N ILE A 171 11.60 -3.38 -14.15
CA ILE A 171 11.95 -2.11 -14.80
C ILE A 171 11.59 -2.11 -16.29
N LYS A 172 11.83 -3.22 -17.00
CA LYS A 172 11.45 -3.36 -18.42
C LYS A 172 9.94 -3.22 -18.63
N PHE A 173 9.12 -3.88 -17.80
CA PHE A 173 7.66 -3.75 -17.88
C PHE A 173 7.16 -2.37 -17.48
N TYR A 174 7.77 -1.75 -16.46
CA TYR A 174 7.48 -0.38 -16.09
C TYR A 174 7.75 0.60 -17.24
N ASN A 175 8.92 0.48 -17.89
CA ASN A 175 9.27 1.33 -19.03
C ASN A 175 8.33 1.12 -20.25
N LYS A 176 7.83 -0.11 -20.46
CA LYS A 176 6.79 -0.37 -21.48
C LYS A 176 5.48 0.32 -21.13
N SER A 177 5.06 0.25 -19.86
CA SER A 177 3.83 0.94 -19.42
C SER A 177 3.94 2.45 -19.56
N LYS A 178 5.11 3.02 -19.26
CA LYS A 178 5.38 4.45 -19.38
C LYS A 178 5.19 5.00 -20.80
N LYS A 179 5.50 4.21 -21.84
CA LYS A 179 5.29 4.60 -23.24
C LYS A 179 3.81 4.70 -23.62
N ILE A 180 2.93 3.99 -22.93
CA ILE A 180 1.49 3.93 -23.20
C ILE A 180 0.74 5.08 -22.52
N TYR A 181 1.24 5.57 -21.38
CA TYR A 181 0.61 6.59 -20.57
C TYR A 181 1.36 7.92 -20.68
N ASN A 182 0.96 8.76 -21.63
CA ASN A 182 1.43 10.15 -21.69
C ASN A 182 1.03 10.92 -20.42
N ARG A 183 2.00 11.43 -19.67
CA ARG A 183 1.85 12.37 -18.52
C ARG A 183 0.96 11.96 -17.32
N ALA A 184 0.21 10.85 -17.37
CA ALA A 184 -0.45 10.27 -16.19
C ALA A 184 0.53 9.67 -15.19
N ASP A 185 1.81 9.71 -15.49
CA ASP A 185 2.91 8.89 -14.99
C ASP A 185 3.34 9.18 -13.56
N LYS A 186 3.01 10.37 -13.02
CA LYS A 186 3.33 10.71 -11.63
C LYS A 186 2.66 9.77 -10.63
N LYS A 187 1.42 9.35 -10.94
CA LYS A 187 0.64 8.44 -10.09
C LYS A 187 1.25 7.04 -10.03
N PHE A 188 1.76 6.53 -11.17
CA PHE A 188 2.42 5.21 -11.24
C PHE A 188 3.73 5.16 -10.50
N LEU A 189 4.44 6.27 -10.48
CA LEU A 189 5.67 6.37 -9.74
C LEU A 189 5.48 6.22 -8.25
N ILE A 190 4.39 6.78 -7.72
CA ILE A 190 4.04 6.63 -6.31
C ILE A 190 3.92 5.14 -5.98
N LEU A 191 3.21 4.37 -6.81
CA LEU A 191 3.06 2.93 -6.62
C LEU A 191 4.39 2.19 -6.69
N TYR A 192 5.25 2.57 -7.63
CA TYR A 192 6.58 2.00 -7.76
C TYR A 192 7.41 2.28 -6.52
N LEU A 193 7.43 3.53 -6.04
CA LEU A 193 8.13 3.92 -4.82
C LEU A 193 7.57 3.20 -3.59
N LEU A 194 6.25 3.09 -3.46
CA LEU A 194 5.60 2.40 -2.35
C LEU A 194 5.93 0.91 -2.29
N ASN A 195 6.16 0.26 -3.43
CA ASN A 195 6.49 -1.15 -3.48
C ASN A 195 8.01 -1.43 -3.40
N THR A 196 8.85 -0.44 -3.70
CA THR A 196 10.31 -0.62 -3.69
C THR A 196 10.98 -0.21 -2.38
N ASN A 197 10.25 0.39 -1.47
CA ASN A 197 10.77 1.06 -0.26
C ASN A 197 11.75 0.24 0.61
N ASN A 198 11.62 -1.08 0.67
CA ASN A 198 12.49 -1.91 1.50
C ASN A 198 13.75 -2.44 0.77
N TYR A 199 13.80 -2.28 -0.56
CA TYR A 199 14.88 -2.84 -1.37
C TYR A 199 16.04 -1.87 -1.56
N PHE A 200 15.74 -0.57 -1.51
CA PHE A 200 16.65 0.46 -2.00
C PHE A 200 17.37 1.28 -0.93
N THR A 201 17.18 0.97 0.35
CA THR A 201 17.88 1.69 1.44
C THR A 201 19.41 1.56 1.39
N LYS A 202 19.95 0.66 0.55
CA LYS A 202 21.40 0.43 0.42
C LYS A 202 21.97 0.67 -0.98
N SER A 203 21.21 1.07 -2.01
CA SER A 203 21.76 1.19 -3.37
C SER A 203 21.69 2.61 -3.93
N ASN A 204 22.77 2.99 -4.64
CA ASN A 204 22.88 4.24 -5.44
C ASN A 204 21.76 4.41 -6.51
N LEU A 205 20.93 3.39 -6.73
CA LEU A 205 19.79 3.43 -7.66
C LEU A 205 18.70 4.40 -7.19
N TYR A 206 18.52 4.56 -5.87
CA TYR A 206 17.63 5.57 -5.29
C TYR A 206 18.06 6.98 -5.65
N LYS A 207 19.36 7.29 -5.51
CA LYS A 207 19.88 8.58 -5.93
C LYS A 207 19.63 8.81 -7.42
N LYS A 208 19.81 7.80 -8.26
CA LYS A 208 19.59 7.91 -9.72
C LYS A 208 18.10 8.06 -10.09
N LEU A 209 17.20 7.38 -9.42
CA LEU A 209 15.74 7.52 -9.62
C LEU A 209 15.26 8.87 -9.08
N PHE A 210 15.70 9.28 -7.90
CA PHE A 210 15.34 10.56 -7.30
C PHE A 210 15.89 11.75 -8.10
N ILE A 211 17.14 11.67 -8.58
CA ILE A 211 17.78 12.70 -9.43
C ILE A 211 17.10 12.77 -10.81
N LYS A 212 16.74 11.65 -11.42
CA LYS A 212 15.91 11.67 -12.64
C LYS A 212 14.55 12.32 -12.40
N PHE A 213 14.01 12.19 -11.22
CA PHE A 213 12.74 12.75 -10.82
C PHE A 213 12.75 14.25 -10.64
N THR A 214 13.74 14.75 -9.89
CA THR A 214 13.92 16.19 -9.64
C THR A 214 14.31 16.97 -10.90
N ARG A 215 14.88 16.30 -11.91
CA ARG A 215 15.20 16.94 -13.20
C ARG A 215 14.01 17.09 -14.17
N TYR A 216 12.88 16.47 -13.89
CA TYR A 216 11.64 16.58 -14.69
C TYR A 216 10.56 17.41 -13.99
N TRP A 217 10.92 18.10 -12.91
CA TRP A 217 10.16 19.15 -12.24
C TRP A 217 10.82 20.50 -12.44
#